data_3140eb6a75ffccea0c2e39835e8f980f
#
_entry.id   3140eb6a75ffccea0c2e39835e8f980f
#
_cell.length_a   1.000
_cell.length_b   1.000
_cell.length_c   1.000
_cell.angle_alpha   90.00
_cell.angle_beta   90.00
_cell.angle_gamma   90.00
#
_symmetry.space_group_name_H-M   'P 1'
#
loop_
_entity.id
_entity.type
_entity.pdbx_description
1 polymer ?
#
loop_
_entity_poly.entity_id
_entity_poly.type
_entity_poly.pdbx_seq_one_letter_code
_entity_poly.pdbx_strand_id
1 'polypeptide(L)'
;SWFFEFLTDELKLDPKKLYVTVFSGDNENKIPKDEESINIWKKLFEKKGIDAKLVDLVTVEIGSKLGMQRGRIFSYGAKHNWWSRAGPPENMPPGELGGPDSEVFYEFTNVKHDAKYGKKCHPNCGCGRFLEIGNSVFMEYKKSSDKFEKLKQRNVDFGGGLERIAAAMVDSPDVFRNDVFQSLFEDIRIRHGLNYDDAIENEKRAMRI
;
A
#
# COMPACT_ATOMS: atom_id res chain seq x y z
N SER A 1 12.65 -7.50 -3.80
CA SER A 1 12.34 -8.70 -4.61
C SER A 1 11.67 -9.78 -3.76
N TRP A 2 12.19 -10.14 -2.59
CA TRP A 2 11.70 -11.26 -1.76
C TRP A 2 10.20 -11.21 -1.48
N PHE A 3 9.65 -10.04 -1.15
CA PHE A 3 8.21 -9.92 -0.90
C PHE A 3 7.39 -10.24 -2.16
N PHE A 4 7.81 -9.78 -3.34
CA PHE A 4 7.13 -10.10 -4.59
C PHE A 4 7.19 -11.60 -4.93
N GLU A 5 8.35 -12.21 -4.73
CA GLU A 5 8.54 -13.66 -4.89
C GLU A 5 7.66 -14.43 -3.89
N PHE A 6 7.63 -14.03 -2.62
CA PHE A 6 6.72 -14.60 -1.63
C PHE A 6 5.25 -14.53 -2.07
N LEU A 7 4.80 -13.35 -2.51
CA LEU A 7 3.41 -13.18 -2.96
C LEU A 7 3.08 -14.03 -4.19
N THR A 8 3.98 -14.09 -5.18
CA THR A 8 3.68 -14.72 -6.47
C THR A 8 4.10 -16.18 -6.58
N ASP A 9 5.17 -16.57 -5.90
CA ASP A 9 5.76 -17.90 -6.03
C ASP A 9 5.40 -18.83 -4.86
N GLU A 10 5.23 -18.30 -3.65
CA GLU A 10 4.80 -19.09 -2.49
C GLU A 10 3.27 -19.02 -2.32
N LEU A 11 2.71 -17.81 -2.20
CA LEU A 11 1.27 -17.64 -1.99
C LEU A 11 0.44 -17.77 -3.28
N LYS A 12 1.08 -17.82 -4.46
CA LYS A 12 0.42 -17.96 -5.77
C LYS A 12 -0.61 -16.87 -6.10
N LEU A 13 -0.44 -15.67 -5.55
CA LEU A 13 -1.27 -14.54 -5.95
C LEU A 13 -1.04 -14.21 -7.43
N ASP A 14 -2.13 -13.87 -8.14
CA ASP A 14 -2.03 -13.43 -9.53
C ASP A 14 -1.27 -12.10 -9.61
N PRO A 15 -0.07 -12.07 -10.22
CA PRO A 15 0.71 -10.84 -10.34
C PRO A 15 0.00 -9.75 -11.15
N LYS A 16 -1.04 -10.09 -11.93
CA LYS A 16 -1.88 -9.13 -12.64
C LYS A 16 -2.78 -8.33 -11.69
N LYS A 17 -3.01 -8.79 -10.47
CA LYS A 17 -3.74 -8.08 -9.43
C LYS A 17 -2.83 -7.23 -8.52
N LEU A 18 -1.51 -7.31 -8.70
CA LEU A 18 -0.54 -6.54 -7.91
C LEU A 18 -0.20 -5.21 -8.59
N TYR A 19 -0.17 -4.17 -7.79
CA TYR A 19 0.24 -2.81 -8.17
C TYR A 19 1.20 -2.28 -7.11
N VAL A 20 2.04 -1.34 -7.49
CA VAL A 20 3.02 -0.81 -6.53
C VAL A 20 3.07 0.71 -6.58
N THR A 21 3.39 1.30 -5.44
CA THR A 21 3.68 2.71 -5.33
C THR A 21 5.14 2.93 -4.97
N VAL A 22 5.69 4.08 -5.38
CA VAL A 22 7.06 4.49 -5.15
C VAL A 22 7.13 5.99 -4.91
N PHE A 23 8.20 6.45 -4.29
CA PHE A 23 8.40 7.86 -4.01
C PHE A 23 8.68 8.69 -5.26
N SER A 24 7.95 9.79 -5.44
CA SER A 24 8.06 10.70 -6.59
C SER A 24 9.20 11.72 -6.48
N GLY A 25 9.89 11.77 -5.34
CA GLY A 25 10.86 12.81 -5.01
C GLY A 25 10.24 13.97 -4.22
N ASP A 26 11.11 14.77 -3.63
CA ASP A 26 10.79 15.98 -2.90
C ASP A 26 11.81 17.07 -3.26
N ASN A 27 11.39 18.00 -4.12
CA ASN A 27 12.26 19.05 -4.62
C ASN A 27 12.65 20.07 -3.55
N GLU A 28 11.76 20.34 -2.58
CA GLU A 28 12.00 21.28 -1.49
C GLU A 28 13.13 20.79 -0.59
N ASN A 29 13.09 19.51 -0.26
CA ASN A 29 14.11 18.84 0.56
C ASN A 29 15.27 18.27 -0.27
N LYS A 30 15.29 18.46 -1.60
CA LYS A 30 16.31 17.96 -2.54
C LYS A 30 16.50 16.43 -2.46
N ILE A 31 15.40 15.72 -2.23
CA ILE A 31 15.37 14.26 -2.21
C ILE A 31 14.92 13.78 -3.59
N PRO A 32 15.74 13.01 -4.30
CA PRO A 32 15.40 12.56 -5.66
C PRO A 32 14.27 11.53 -5.65
N LYS A 33 13.63 11.38 -6.81
CA LYS A 33 12.69 10.29 -7.10
C LYS A 33 13.39 8.93 -6.94
N ASP A 34 12.67 7.94 -6.46
CA ASP A 34 13.19 6.59 -6.25
C ASP A 34 13.24 5.78 -7.56
N GLU A 35 14.22 6.12 -8.40
CA GLU A 35 14.46 5.42 -9.66
C GLU A 35 14.95 3.98 -9.45
N GLU A 36 15.58 3.68 -8.32
CA GLU A 36 16.08 2.33 -7.99
C GLU A 36 14.88 1.37 -7.83
N SER A 37 13.89 1.73 -7.01
CA SER A 37 12.67 0.93 -6.82
C SER A 37 11.86 0.80 -8.12
N ILE A 38 11.73 1.88 -8.89
CA ILE A 38 11.04 1.83 -10.20
C ILE A 38 11.68 0.77 -11.12
N ASN A 39 13.01 0.78 -11.22
CA ASN A 39 13.72 -0.14 -12.08
C ASN A 39 13.67 -1.59 -11.57
N ILE A 40 13.70 -1.80 -10.26
CA ILE A 40 13.54 -3.12 -9.65
C ILE A 40 12.13 -3.66 -9.95
N TRP A 41 11.08 -2.86 -9.72
CA TRP A 41 9.70 -3.27 -9.97
C TRP A 41 9.42 -3.57 -11.45
N LYS A 42 9.94 -2.77 -12.38
CA LYS A 42 9.86 -3.07 -13.82
C LYS A 42 10.40 -4.46 -14.12
N LYS A 43 11.60 -4.77 -13.67
CA LYS A 43 12.23 -6.08 -13.88
C LYS A 43 11.45 -7.24 -13.24
N LEU A 44 10.85 -7.03 -12.06
CA LEU A 44 10.06 -8.04 -11.38
C LEU A 44 8.77 -8.37 -12.13
N PHE A 45 8.05 -7.35 -12.60
CA PHE A 45 6.85 -7.53 -13.40
C PHE A 45 7.15 -8.12 -14.78
N GLU A 46 8.23 -7.67 -15.44
CA GLU A 46 8.70 -8.21 -16.73
C GLU A 46 8.98 -9.72 -16.65
N LYS A 47 9.60 -10.21 -15.56
CA LYS A 47 9.80 -11.65 -15.32
C LYS A 47 8.49 -12.44 -15.25
N LYS A 48 7.38 -11.79 -14.93
CA LYS A 48 6.02 -12.38 -14.92
C LYS A 48 5.25 -12.09 -16.22
N GLY A 49 5.90 -11.53 -17.25
CA GLY A 49 5.29 -11.20 -18.54
C GLY A 49 4.32 -10.01 -18.49
N ILE A 50 4.51 -9.10 -17.53
CA ILE A 50 3.65 -7.93 -17.32
C ILE A 50 4.41 -6.66 -17.69
N ASP A 51 3.84 -5.86 -18.60
CA ASP A 51 4.32 -4.50 -18.86
C ASP A 51 4.07 -3.62 -17.62
N ALA A 52 5.16 -3.10 -17.06
CA ALA A 52 5.14 -2.31 -15.83
C ALA A 52 5.30 -0.82 -16.13
N LYS A 53 4.31 -0.23 -16.80
CA LYS A 53 4.27 1.20 -17.07
C LYS A 53 4.25 2.00 -15.76
N LEU A 54 5.14 3.00 -15.65
CA LEU A 54 5.12 4.02 -14.60
C LEU A 54 4.08 5.10 -14.92
N VAL A 55 3.34 5.52 -13.91
CA VAL A 55 2.44 6.68 -13.92
C VAL A 55 2.76 7.59 -12.76
N ASP A 56 3.14 8.83 -13.07
CA ASP A 56 3.43 9.85 -12.08
C ASP A 56 2.11 10.52 -11.62
N LEU A 57 1.70 10.24 -10.40
CA LEU A 57 0.47 10.79 -9.82
C LEU A 57 0.76 11.90 -8.82
N VAL A 58 1.87 11.83 -8.08
CA VAL A 58 2.35 12.78 -7.08
C VAL A 58 1.36 12.96 -5.91
N THR A 59 0.09 13.24 -6.18
CA THR A 59 -0.96 13.39 -5.15
C THR A 59 -2.20 12.56 -5.47
N VAL A 60 -3.03 12.34 -4.46
CA VAL A 60 -4.33 11.64 -4.60
C VAL A 60 -5.26 12.42 -5.54
N GLU A 61 -5.23 13.75 -5.52
CA GLU A 61 -6.06 14.61 -6.38
C GLU A 61 -5.67 14.45 -7.85
N ILE A 62 -4.37 14.35 -8.16
CA ILE A 62 -3.89 14.05 -9.52
C ILE A 62 -4.26 12.62 -9.87
N GLY A 63 -4.09 11.67 -8.95
CA GLY A 63 -4.53 10.28 -9.12
C GLY A 63 -6.01 10.17 -9.48
N SER A 64 -6.87 10.89 -8.75
CA SER A 64 -8.30 10.95 -9.03
C SER A 64 -8.64 11.52 -10.41
N LYS A 65 -7.83 12.42 -10.95
CA LYS A 65 -8.02 12.99 -12.30
C LYS A 65 -7.52 12.06 -13.40
N LEU A 66 -6.33 11.50 -13.22
CA LEU A 66 -5.65 10.68 -14.24
C LEU A 66 -6.13 9.21 -14.21
N GLY A 67 -6.32 8.64 -13.03
CA GLY A 67 -6.63 7.22 -12.84
C GLY A 67 -5.43 6.32 -13.15
N MET A 68 -5.71 5.06 -13.40
CA MET A 68 -4.70 4.00 -13.58
C MET A 68 -3.83 4.15 -14.84
N GLN A 69 -4.27 4.83 -15.89
CA GLN A 69 -3.53 5.06 -17.14
C GLN A 69 -2.87 3.78 -17.74
N ARG A 70 -3.41 2.60 -17.43
CA ARG A 70 -2.79 1.29 -17.67
C ARG A 70 -1.45 1.11 -16.97
N GLY A 71 -1.20 1.88 -15.91
CA GLY A 71 0.02 1.77 -15.10
C GLY A 71 0.03 0.54 -14.22
N ARG A 72 1.23 0.19 -13.78
CA ARG A 72 1.49 -0.86 -12.80
C ARG A 72 2.30 -0.33 -11.63
N ILE A 73 3.12 0.67 -11.89
CA ILE A 73 3.93 1.40 -10.92
C ILE A 73 3.42 2.83 -10.85
N PHE A 74 3.20 3.35 -9.66
CA PHE A 74 2.66 4.70 -9.46
C PHE A 74 3.57 5.49 -8.53
N SER A 75 3.93 6.72 -8.88
CA SER A 75 4.72 7.53 -7.97
C SER A 75 3.84 8.53 -7.22
N TYR A 76 4.04 8.59 -5.89
CA TYR A 76 3.41 9.57 -5.01
C TYR A 76 4.45 10.33 -4.19
N GLY A 77 4.07 11.51 -3.72
CA GLY A 77 4.89 12.33 -2.85
C GLY A 77 5.00 11.77 -1.43
N ALA A 78 5.72 12.48 -0.58
CA ALA A 78 6.08 12.04 0.76
C ALA A 78 4.89 11.72 1.69
N LYS A 79 3.72 12.26 1.42
CA LYS A 79 2.51 11.92 2.18
C LYS A 79 2.12 10.44 2.08
N HIS A 80 2.53 9.74 1.02
CA HIS A 80 2.17 8.36 0.72
C HIS A 80 3.37 7.42 0.56
N ASN A 81 4.51 7.93 0.09
CA ASN A 81 5.68 7.08 -0.15
C ASN A 81 6.94 7.63 0.55
N TRP A 82 6.77 8.06 1.78
CA TRP A 82 7.85 8.37 2.71
C TRP A 82 7.48 7.87 4.10
N TRP A 83 8.42 7.25 4.75
CA TRP A 83 8.27 6.81 6.12
C TRP A 83 9.30 7.45 7.05
N SER A 84 8.82 7.95 8.16
CA SER A 84 9.57 8.25 9.38
C SER A 84 8.63 8.08 10.57
N ARG A 85 9.16 8.05 11.79
CA ARG A 85 8.33 7.97 13.00
C ARG A 85 7.41 9.19 13.16
N ALA A 86 7.85 10.37 12.68
CA ALA A 86 7.06 11.60 12.72
C ALA A 86 6.17 11.79 11.47
N GLY A 87 6.20 10.88 10.50
CA GLY A 87 5.49 11.00 9.22
C GLY A 87 6.30 11.69 8.13
N PRO A 88 5.70 12.56 7.31
CA PRO A 88 6.39 13.15 6.16
C PRO A 88 7.54 14.09 6.56
N PRO A 89 8.44 14.45 5.63
CA PRO A 89 9.68 15.18 5.89
C PRO A 89 9.53 16.47 6.68
N GLU A 90 8.44 17.22 6.46
CA GLU A 90 8.15 18.47 7.15
C GLU A 90 7.94 18.28 8.66
N ASN A 91 7.45 17.12 9.09
CA ASN A 91 7.17 16.83 10.50
C ASN A 91 8.38 16.23 11.25
N MET A 92 9.41 15.83 10.52
CA MET A 92 10.57 15.16 11.14
C MET A 92 11.40 16.14 11.98
N PRO A 93 11.69 15.85 13.26
CA PRO A 93 12.63 16.62 14.05
C PRO A 93 14.09 16.35 13.61
N PRO A 94 15.03 17.27 13.91
CA PRO A 94 16.45 17.03 13.70
C PRO A 94 16.92 15.77 14.41
N GLY A 95 17.69 14.94 13.70
CA GLY A 95 18.24 13.68 14.19
C GLY A 95 17.40 12.46 13.81
N GLU A 96 16.16 12.63 13.38
CA GLU A 96 15.29 11.52 13.00
C GLU A 96 15.71 10.89 11.68
N LEU A 97 15.54 9.57 11.61
CA LEU A 97 15.78 8.77 10.43
C LEU A 97 14.48 8.55 9.65
N GLY A 98 14.59 8.50 8.33
CA GLY A 98 13.48 8.21 7.46
C GLY A 98 13.96 7.92 6.04
N GLY A 99 13.02 7.73 5.15
CA GLY A 99 13.35 7.52 3.75
C GLY A 99 12.14 7.19 2.89
N PRO A 100 12.36 7.08 1.58
CA PRO A 100 11.37 6.62 0.64
C PRO A 100 10.82 5.25 1.03
N ASP A 101 9.60 4.98 0.64
CA ASP A 101 9.04 3.65 0.74
C ASP A 101 8.39 3.20 -0.57
N SER A 102 8.10 1.91 -0.63
CA SER A 102 7.40 1.29 -1.75
C SER A 102 6.37 0.31 -1.24
N GLU A 103 5.11 0.64 -1.51
CA GLU A 103 3.97 -0.16 -1.08
C GLU A 103 3.52 -1.12 -2.18
N VAL A 104 3.00 -2.27 -1.78
CA VAL A 104 2.36 -3.24 -2.66
C VAL A 104 0.87 -3.27 -2.38
N PHE A 105 0.08 -3.08 -3.43
CA PHE A 105 -1.37 -3.13 -3.40
C PHE A 105 -1.91 -4.35 -4.14
N TYR A 106 -2.94 -4.95 -3.57
CA TYR A 106 -3.74 -5.97 -4.23
C TYR A 106 -5.07 -5.38 -4.72
N GLU A 107 -5.46 -5.69 -5.97
CA GLU A 107 -6.70 -5.23 -6.57
C GLU A 107 -7.81 -6.26 -6.39
N PHE A 108 -8.90 -5.84 -5.73
CA PHE A 108 -10.18 -6.57 -5.72
C PHE A 108 -11.03 -6.13 -6.91
N THR A 109 -11.02 -6.90 -7.99
CA THR A 109 -11.69 -6.52 -9.25
C THR A 109 -13.21 -6.50 -9.15
N ASN A 110 -13.78 -7.17 -8.15
CA ASN A 110 -15.22 -7.17 -7.81
C ASN A 110 -15.66 -5.89 -7.08
N VAL A 111 -14.75 -5.07 -6.56
CA VAL A 111 -15.07 -3.79 -5.92
C VAL A 111 -15.18 -2.70 -6.99
N LYS A 112 -16.37 -2.11 -7.10
CA LYS A 112 -16.61 -0.97 -7.98
C LYS A 112 -16.07 0.31 -7.34
N HIS A 113 -15.45 1.15 -8.15
CA HIS A 113 -15.03 2.47 -7.70
C HIS A 113 -16.24 3.33 -7.31
N ASP A 114 -16.15 3.96 -6.15
CA ASP A 114 -17.17 4.91 -5.66
C ASP A 114 -16.71 6.35 -5.93
N ALA A 115 -17.50 7.08 -6.69
CA ALA A 115 -17.20 8.46 -7.11
C ALA A 115 -17.03 9.47 -5.96
N LYS A 116 -17.50 9.14 -4.73
CA LYS A 116 -17.25 9.98 -3.55
C LYS A 116 -15.74 10.09 -3.20
N TYR A 117 -14.93 9.12 -3.65
CA TYR A 117 -13.48 9.13 -3.47
C TYR A 117 -12.71 9.79 -4.63
N GLY A 118 -13.43 10.31 -5.64
CA GLY A 118 -12.83 11.00 -6.79
C GLY A 118 -13.36 10.50 -8.12
N LYS A 119 -12.92 11.13 -9.23
CA LYS A 119 -13.46 10.81 -10.57
C LYS A 119 -12.99 9.46 -11.10
N LYS A 120 -11.74 9.09 -10.82
CA LYS A 120 -11.12 7.85 -11.31
C LYS A 120 -10.39 7.14 -10.17
N CYS A 121 -10.39 5.82 -10.24
CA CYS A 121 -9.70 4.96 -9.28
C CYS A 121 -8.18 4.97 -9.49
N HIS A 122 -7.43 4.82 -8.39
CA HIS A 122 -5.98 4.68 -8.36
C HIS A 122 -5.57 3.97 -7.05
N PRO A 123 -4.33 3.49 -6.84
CA PRO A 123 -3.98 2.69 -5.67
C PRO A 123 -4.35 3.33 -4.32
N ASN A 124 -4.08 4.62 -4.14
CA ASN A 124 -4.41 5.37 -2.91
C ASN A 124 -5.82 6.02 -2.93
N CYS A 125 -6.77 5.42 -3.64
CA CYS A 125 -8.11 5.99 -3.82
C CYS A 125 -9.02 5.88 -2.58
N GLY A 126 -8.77 4.98 -1.66
CA GLY A 126 -9.62 4.76 -0.48
C GLY A 126 -10.99 4.11 -0.74
N CYS A 127 -11.36 3.78 -1.99
CA CYS A 127 -12.65 3.14 -2.31
C CYS A 127 -12.72 1.64 -1.98
N GLY A 128 -11.65 1.06 -1.44
CA GLY A 128 -11.58 -0.36 -1.09
C GLY A 128 -11.22 -1.31 -2.25
N ARG A 129 -11.08 -0.81 -3.48
CA ARG A 129 -10.67 -1.63 -4.62
C ARG A 129 -9.21 -2.08 -4.52
N PHE A 130 -8.36 -1.21 -4.03
CA PHE A 130 -6.95 -1.48 -3.80
C PHE A 130 -6.68 -1.54 -2.30
N LEU A 131 -6.05 -2.61 -1.86
CA LEU A 131 -5.63 -2.81 -0.48
C LEU A 131 -4.12 -2.90 -0.42
N GLU A 132 -3.48 -2.02 0.32
CA GLU A 132 -2.07 -2.14 0.66
C GLU A 132 -1.85 -3.40 1.49
N ILE A 133 -0.98 -4.28 1.01
CA ILE A 133 -0.68 -5.58 1.66
C ILE A 133 0.74 -5.64 2.23
N GLY A 134 1.58 -4.69 1.89
CA GLY A 134 2.92 -4.58 2.46
C GLY A 134 3.66 -3.36 1.97
N ASN A 135 4.59 -2.90 2.80
CA ASN A 135 5.39 -1.72 2.59
C ASN A 135 6.87 -2.00 2.88
N SER A 136 7.76 -1.63 1.96
CA SER A 136 9.21 -1.69 2.13
C SER A 136 9.74 -0.27 2.31
N VAL A 137 10.32 0.01 3.48
CA VAL A 137 10.86 1.31 3.85
C VAL A 137 12.37 1.31 3.66
N PHE A 138 12.90 2.28 2.93
CA PHE A 138 14.32 2.45 2.67
C PHE A 138 14.88 3.55 3.57
N MET A 139 15.38 3.16 4.75
CA MET A 139 15.94 4.09 5.72
C MET A 139 17.30 4.61 5.20
N GLU A 140 17.24 5.70 4.46
CA GLU A 140 18.40 6.25 3.73
C GLU A 140 18.82 7.64 4.21
N TYR A 141 17.98 8.34 4.96
CA TYR A 141 18.18 9.73 5.31
C TYR A 141 18.09 9.98 6.81
N LYS A 142 18.85 10.96 7.25
CA LYS A 142 18.74 11.58 8.56
C LYS A 142 18.42 13.06 8.38
N LYS A 143 17.39 13.56 9.08
CA LYS A 143 17.09 14.98 9.13
C LYS A 143 18.16 15.70 9.96
N SER A 144 18.84 16.68 9.40
CA SER A 144 19.55 17.72 10.16
C SER A 144 18.63 18.96 10.28
N SER A 145 19.13 20.09 10.80
CA SER A 145 18.26 21.26 11.05
C SER A 145 17.43 21.63 9.83
N ASP A 146 18.08 21.80 8.67
CA ASP A 146 17.49 22.37 7.47
C ASP A 146 17.64 21.50 6.22
N LYS A 147 18.17 20.28 6.35
CA LYS A 147 18.46 19.41 5.21
C LYS A 147 18.37 17.93 5.59
N PHE A 148 18.28 17.09 4.55
CA PHE A 148 18.41 15.64 4.67
C PHE A 148 19.82 15.21 4.26
N GLU A 149 20.43 14.39 5.09
CA GLU A 149 21.76 13.80 4.85
C GLU A 149 21.60 12.30 4.60
N LYS A 150 22.23 11.81 3.54
CA LYS A 150 22.24 10.36 3.28
C LYS A 150 23.03 9.63 4.36
N LEU A 151 22.45 8.53 4.83
CA LEU A 151 23.12 7.62 5.75
C LEU A 151 24.29 6.92 5.04
N LYS A 152 25.38 6.67 5.78
CA LYS A 152 26.51 5.87 5.29
C LYS A 152 26.08 4.43 5.01
N GLN A 153 25.21 3.88 5.83
CA GLN A 153 24.62 2.56 5.67
C GLN A 153 23.11 2.72 5.51
N ARG A 154 22.59 2.17 4.42
CA ARG A 154 21.14 2.08 4.17
C ARG A 154 20.60 0.84 4.86
N ASN A 155 19.40 0.94 5.37
CA ASN A 155 18.67 -0.18 5.96
C ASN A 155 17.31 -0.30 5.27
N VAL A 156 16.81 -1.53 5.19
CA VAL A 156 15.46 -1.81 4.71
C VAL A 156 14.65 -2.33 5.87
N ASP A 157 13.52 -1.69 6.13
CA ASP A 157 12.50 -2.19 7.03
C ASP A 157 11.30 -2.66 6.21
N PHE A 158 10.51 -3.59 6.76
CA PHE A 158 9.35 -4.13 6.07
C PHE A 158 8.17 -4.26 7.03
N GLY A 159 7.04 -3.73 6.59
CA GLY A 159 5.74 -3.92 7.21
C GLY A 159 4.78 -4.66 6.29
N GLY A 160 4.17 -5.75 6.75
CA GLY A 160 3.14 -6.47 6.02
C GLY A 160 1.95 -6.76 6.91
N GLY A 161 0.73 -6.50 6.41
CA GLY A 161 -0.49 -6.84 7.11
C GLY A 161 -0.83 -8.31 6.90
N LEU A 162 -0.64 -9.16 7.91
CA LEU A 162 -0.97 -10.59 7.80
C LEU A 162 -2.43 -10.81 7.37
N GLU A 163 -3.35 -10.10 8.01
CA GLU A 163 -4.77 -10.12 7.71
C GLU A 163 -5.11 -9.60 6.31
N ARG A 164 -4.33 -8.63 5.81
CA ARG A 164 -4.50 -8.08 4.46
C ARG A 164 -3.97 -9.03 3.39
N ILE A 165 -2.84 -9.68 3.64
CA ILE A 165 -2.29 -10.72 2.76
C ILE A 165 -3.25 -11.91 2.71
N ALA A 166 -3.79 -12.35 3.86
CA ALA A 166 -4.78 -13.43 3.91
C ALA A 166 -6.07 -13.05 3.15
N ALA A 167 -6.54 -11.80 3.26
CA ALA A 167 -7.67 -11.30 2.48
C ALA A 167 -7.41 -11.33 0.96
N ALA A 168 -6.19 -10.99 0.53
CA ALA A 168 -5.78 -11.10 -0.86
C ALA A 168 -5.76 -12.57 -1.35
N MET A 169 -5.34 -13.51 -0.51
CA MET A 169 -5.32 -14.95 -0.86
C MET A 169 -6.71 -15.52 -1.11
N VAL A 170 -7.72 -15.08 -0.35
CA VAL A 170 -9.13 -15.49 -0.54
C VAL A 170 -9.93 -14.55 -1.44
N ASP A 171 -9.26 -13.55 -2.04
CA ASP A 171 -9.84 -12.53 -2.92
C ASP A 171 -11.06 -11.79 -2.29
N SER A 172 -11.00 -11.54 -0.98
CA SER A 172 -12.05 -10.85 -0.22
C SER A 172 -11.59 -9.45 0.19
N PRO A 173 -12.34 -8.38 -0.18
CA PRO A 173 -12.01 -7.02 0.26
C PRO A 173 -12.31 -6.77 1.76
N ASP A 174 -12.99 -7.69 2.40
CA ASP A 174 -13.29 -7.64 3.84
C ASP A 174 -12.29 -8.51 4.62
N VAL A 175 -11.32 -7.87 5.25
CA VAL A 175 -10.27 -8.54 6.05
C VAL A 175 -10.83 -9.34 7.22
N PHE A 176 -12.01 -8.98 7.72
CA PHE A 176 -12.66 -9.67 8.84
C PHE A 176 -13.29 -11.02 8.45
N ARG A 177 -13.31 -11.37 7.16
CA ARG A 177 -13.74 -12.70 6.69
C ARG A 177 -12.63 -13.76 6.74
N ASN A 178 -11.45 -13.38 7.21
CA ASN A 178 -10.37 -14.33 7.42
C ASN A 178 -10.67 -15.26 8.60
N ASP A 179 -10.13 -16.45 8.55
CA ASP A 179 -10.26 -17.48 9.59
C ASP A 179 -9.76 -17.02 10.96
N VAL A 180 -8.79 -16.11 11.00
CA VAL A 180 -8.29 -15.45 12.23
C VAL A 180 -9.41 -14.82 13.05
N PHE A 181 -10.46 -14.30 12.41
CA PHE A 181 -11.59 -13.64 13.09
C PHE A 181 -12.81 -14.54 13.28
N GLN A 182 -12.84 -15.73 12.69
CA GLN A 182 -14.04 -16.57 12.69
C GLN A 182 -14.47 -17.01 14.10
N SER A 183 -13.52 -17.39 14.96
CA SER A 183 -13.83 -17.79 16.33
C SER A 183 -14.46 -16.66 17.13
N LEU A 184 -14.02 -15.42 16.91
CA LEU A 184 -14.56 -14.24 17.56
C LEU A 184 -16.01 -13.97 17.09
N PHE A 185 -16.25 -14.02 15.78
CA PHE A 185 -17.60 -13.82 15.25
C PHE A 185 -18.55 -14.94 15.62
N GLU A 186 -18.06 -16.17 15.75
CA GLU A 186 -18.85 -17.29 16.25
C GLU A 186 -19.27 -17.09 17.73
N ASP A 187 -18.37 -16.60 18.57
CA ASP A 187 -18.70 -16.26 19.97
C ASP A 187 -19.75 -15.13 20.04
N ILE A 188 -19.63 -14.09 19.21
CA ILE A 188 -20.65 -13.03 19.09
C ILE A 188 -21.99 -13.61 18.62
N ARG A 189 -21.98 -14.50 17.64
CA ARG A 189 -23.18 -15.17 17.15
C ARG A 189 -23.89 -15.95 18.24
N ILE A 190 -23.15 -16.72 19.01
CA ILE A 190 -23.71 -17.54 20.11
C ILE A 190 -24.30 -16.65 21.22
N ARG A 191 -23.62 -15.57 21.60
CA ARG A 191 -24.02 -14.72 22.74
C ARG A 191 -25.12 -13.73 22.38
N HIS A 192 -25.12 -13.20 21.16
CA HIS A 192 -25.97 -12.08 20.76
C HIS A 192 -26.92 -12.40 19.59
N GLY A 193 -26.84 -13.60 19.00
CA GLY A 193 -27.63 -13.97 17.84
C GLY A 193 -27.29 -13.21 16.55
N LEU A 194 -26.19 -12.47 16.51
CA LEU A 194 -25.77 -11.68 15.37
C LEU A 194 -24.82 -12.48 14.48
N ASN A 195 -25.20 -12.68 13.22
CA ASN A 195 -24.35 -13.30 12.23
C ASN A 195 -23.66 -12.19 11.40
N TYR A 196 -22.33 -12.21 11.34
CA TYR A 196 -21.54 -11.21 10.61
C TYR A 196 -21.93 -11.09 9.12
N ASP A 197 -22.26 -12.19 8.46
CA ASP A 197 -22.62 -12.18 7.04
C ASP A 197 -23.96 -11.50 6.77
N ASP A 198 -24.92 -11.67 7.66
CA ASP A 198 -26.29 -11.15 7.54
C ASP A 198 -26.45 -9.77 8.18
N ALA A 199 -25.46 -9.33 8.97
CA ALA A 199 -25.51 -8.08 9.73
C ALA A 199 -25.47 -6.85 8.80
N ILE A 200 -26.21 -5.80 9.16
CA ILE A 200 -26.14 -4.50 8.50
C ILE A 200 -24.80 -3.80 8.83
N GLU A 201 -24.41 -2.79 8.07
CA GLU A 201 -23.08 -2.18 8.19
C GLU A 201 -22.79 -1.60 9.58
N ASN A 202 -23.80 -1.04 10.26
CA ASN A 202 -23.63 -0.56 11.64
C ASN A 202 -23.35 -1.69 12.64
N GLU A 203 -24.00 -2.83 12.47
CA GLU A 203 -23.77 -4.03 13.29
C GLU A 203 -22.39 -4.61 12.98
N LYS A 204 -22.02 -4.75 11.70
CA LYS A 204 -20.66 -5.15 11.30
C LYS A 204 -19.60 -4.27 11.92
N ARG A 205 -19.83 -2.95 11.90
CA ARG A 205 -18.91 -2.01 12.53
C ARG A 205 -18.78 -2.25 14.03
N ALA A 206 -19.89 -2.51 14.73
CA ALA A 206 -19.85 -2.84 16.16
C ALA A 206 -19.12 -4.16 16.45
N MET A 207 -19.28 -5.16 15.56
CA MET A 207 -18.61 -6.46 15.70
C MET A 207 -17.10 -6.39 15.43
N ARG A 208 -16.60 -5.35 14.74
CA ARG A 208 -15.19 -5.12 14.40
C ARG A 208 -14.41 -4.30 15.43
N ILE A 209 -15.07 -3.80 16.49
CA ILE A 209 -14.48 -3.00 17.58
C ILE A 209 -14.20 -3.88 18.80
#